data_8de2d07ab5c2561767e70ba10937597b
#
_entry.id   8de2d07ab5c2561767e70ba10937597b
#
_cell.length_a   1.000
_cell.length_b   1.000
_cell.length_c   1.000
_cell.angle_alpha   90.00
_cell.angle_beta   90.00
_cell.angle_gamma   90.00
#
_symmetry.space_group_name_H-M   'P 1'
#
loop_
_entity.id
_entity.type
_entity.pdbx_description
1 polymer ?
#
loop_
_entity_poly.entity_id
_entity_poly.type
_entity_poly.pdbx_seq_one_letter_code
_entity_poly.pdbx_strand_id
1 'polypeptide(L)'
;DLARLVDLDLDISANRLNSAGDTASGLKARLTLDKGMARLDPFSASYMGGRIKAAVQSDLTATPTLVRAKGTVEGWPLSTFLNASNVGFATQGRLKLAFDMSVDPSSDAALLRTLNGTLSVGLTGGRLATGKLDLAGLGIIAGLFNEAVRSDSTALRCVSAPLSFTAGVARTAPAVVIETDHVRVVGRGTIDLPRNTINIYAEPRPLDGKEDDLGYPFAITGALSSPQVGTVARRPDARLYRLGAGCKRRG
;
A
#
# COMPACT_ATOMS: atom_id res chain seq x y z
N ASP A 1 20.45 31.97 -8.32
CA ASP A 1 19.99 30.69 -7.74
C ASP A 1 20.41 30.61 -6.27
N LEU A 2 19.52 31.10 -5.41
CA LEU A 2 19.77 31.23 -3.93
C LEU A 2 20.14 29.88 -3.30
N ALA A 3 19.64 28.76 -3.82
CA ALA A 3 19.92 27.42 -3.29
C ALA A 3 21.39 27.02 -3.38
N ARG A 4 22.17 27.64 -4.29
CA ARG A 4 23.62 27.41 -4.43
C ARG A 4 24.47 28.30 -3.52
N LEU A 5 23.88 29.33 -2.94
CA LEU A 5 24.58 30.35 -2.14
C LEU A 5 24.43 30.15 -0.63
N VAL A 6 23.57 29.21 -0.23
CA VAL A 6 23.26 28.95 1.17
C VAL A 6 23.59 27.52 1.54
N ASP A 7 24.44 27.35 2.53
CA ASP A 7 24.68 26.08 3.20
C ASP A 7 23.93 26.07 4.52
N LEU A 8 23.22 24.98 4.81
CA LEU A 8 22.41 24.81 6.01
C LEU A 8 22.63 23.42 6.60
N ASP A 9 22.75 23.35 7.91
CA ASP A 9 22.77 22.10 8.68
C ASP A 9 21.98 22.31 9.96
N LEU A 10 20.81 21.65 10.04
CA LEU A 10 19.87 21.78 11.14
C LEU A 10 19.52 20.42 11.73
N ASP A 11 19.75 20.28 13.02
CA ASP A 11 19.20 19.19 13.83
C ASP A 11 17.88 19.63 14.48
N ILE A 12 16.81 18.90 14.17
CA ILE A 12 15.45 19.19 14.64
C ILE A 12 15.01 18.04 15.55
N SER A 13 14.58 18.38 16.77
CA SER A 13 13.98 17.39 17.66
C SER A 13 12.75 17.97 18.36
N ALA A 14 11.70 17.17 18.47
CA ALA A 14 10.50 17.52 19.22
C ALA A 14 9.91 16.29 19.91
N ASN A 15 9.67 16.40 21.21
CA ASN A 15 9.04 15.32 21.98
C ASN A 15 7.59 15.14 21.56
N ARG A 16 6.89 16.24 21.25
CA ARG A 16 5.51 16.25 20.80
C ARG A 16 5.26 17.42 19.85
N LEU A 17 4.60 17.15 18.75
CA LEU A 17 4.15 18.12 17.77
C LEU A 17 2.66 17.92 17.54
N ASN A 18 1.84 18.90 17.83
CA ASN A 18 0.39 18.87 17.60
C ASN A 18 0.07 19.70 16.37
N SER A 19 -0.69 19.13 15.42
CA SER A 19 -1.15 19.80 14.23
C SER A 19 -2.52 19.27 13.81
N ALA A 20 -3.48 20.16 13.61
CA ALA A 20 -4.82 19.86 13.09
C ALA A 20 -5.55 18.69 13.79
N GLY A 21 -5.37 18.54 15.10
CA GLY A 21 -6.01 17.48 15.90
C GLY A 21 -5.20 16.19 16.03
N ASP A 22 -4.09 16.06 15.30
CA ASP A 22 -3.19 14.92 15.37
C ASP A 22 -1.92 15.25 16.17
N THR A 23 -1.32 14.21 16.76
CA THR A 23 -0.07 14.31 17.53
C THR A 23 1.00 13.42 16.94
N ALA A 24 2.12 14.01 16.57
CA ALA A 24 3.38 13.30 16.34
C ALA A 24 4.26 13.38 17.58
N SER A 25 5.02 12.32 17.85
CA SER A 25 5.94 12.26 19.00
C SER A 25 7.29 11.71 18.62
N GLY A 26 8.31 12.06 19.41
CA GLY A 26 9.67 11.58 19.22
C GLY A 26 10.26 11.95 17.86
N LEU A 27 9.88 13.13 17.32
CA LEU A 27 10.42 13.64 16.06
C LEU A 27 11.91 13.86 16.19
N LYS A 28 12.66 13.32 15.28
CA LYS A 28 14.09 13.61 15.06
C LYS A 28 14.33 13.73 13.56
N ALA A 29 14.98 14.80 13.16
CA ALA A 29 15.31 15.05 11.76
C ALA A 29 16.61 15.85 11.66
N ARG A 30 17.41 15.58 10.64
CA ARG A 30 18.52 16.44 10.23
C ARG A 30 18.26 16.90 8.81
N LEU A 31 18.22 18.22 8.66
CA LEU A 31 18.05 18.88 7.36
C LEU A 31 19.38 19.51 6.96
N THR A 32 19.90 19.12 5.82
CA THR A 32 21.09 19.73 5.23
C THR A 32 20.77 20.30 3.86
N LEU A 33 21.37 21.46 3.55
CA LEU A 33 21.42 22.05 2.23
C LEU A 33 22.88 22.35 1.93
N ASP A 34 23.40 21.73 0.86
CA ASP A 34 24.77 21.92 0.38
C ASP A 34 24.75 22.08 -1.13
N LYS A 35 25.20 23.22 -1.64
CA LYS A 35 25.30 23.54 -3.08
C LYS A 35 24.02 23.23 -3.87
N GLY A 36 22.86 23.47 -3.25
CA GLY A 36 21.55 23.19 -3.85
C GLY A 36 21.00 21.78 -3.63
N MET A 37 21.77 20.88 -3.02
CA MET A 37 21.30 19.56 -2.65
C MET A 37 20.67 19.61 -1.25
N ALA A 38 19.34 19.51 -1.19
CA ALA A 38 18.59 19.40 0.05
C ALA A 38 18.46 17.93 0.48
N ARG A 39 18.70 17.63 1.76
CA ARG A 39 18.54 16.31 2.36
C ARG A 39 17.90 16.41 3.71
N LEU A 40 16.94 15.55 3.97
CA LEU A 40 16.34 15.30 5.29
C LEU A 40 16.67 13.84 5.66
N ASP A 41 17.77 13.63 6.38
CA ASP A 41 18.28 12.30 6.74
C ASP A 41 19.19 12.38 7.98
N PRO A 42 18.86 11.68 9.08
CA PRO A 42 17.66 10.83 9.25
C PRO A 42 16.39 11.64 9.52
N PHE A 43 15.23 11.05 9.18
CA PHE A 43 13.93 11.47 9.67
C PHE A 43 13.28 10.31 10.42
N SER A 44 12.80 10.55 11.63
CA SER A 44 12.01 9.58 12.39
C SER A 44 10.95 10.26 13.25
N ALA A 45 9.77 9.64 13.33
CA ALA A 45 8.67 10.08 14.17
C ALA A 45 7.74 8.93 14.51
N SER A 46 7.00 9.06 15.61
CA SER A 46 5.82 8.24 15.87
C SER A 46 4.57 9.07 15.57
N TYR A 47 3.69 8.57 14.72
CA TYR A 47 2.49 9.27 14.28
C TYR A 47 1.34 8.27 14.13
N MET A 48 0.15 8.63 14.64
CA MET A 48 -1.05 7.78 14.58
C MET A 48 -0.81 6.33 15.04
N GLY A 49 0.02 6.12 16.04
CA GLY A 49 0.33 4.79 16.61
C GLY A 49 1.33 3.95 15.82
N GLY A 50 1.87 4.46 14.72
CA GLY A 50 2.94 3.84 13.96
C GLY A 50 4.25 4.60 14.07
N ARG A 51 5.36 3.96 13.65
CA ARG A 51 6.69 4.56 13.57
C ARG A 51 7.08 4.78 12.12
N ILE A 52 7.53 5.99 11.83
CA ILE A 52 8.02 6.40 10.51
C ILE A 52 9.54 6.57 10.60
N LYS A 53 10.27 6.03 9.63
CA LYS A 53 11.67 6.33 9.37
C LYS A 53 11.82 6.62 7.89
N ALA A 54 12.46 7.73 7.55
CA ALA A 54 12.61 8.12 6.16
C ALA A 54 13.92 8.88 5.93
N ALA A 55 14.32 8.92 4.66
CA ALA A 55 15.29 9.84 4.13
C ALA A 55 14.71 10.47 2.87
N VAL A 56 14.81 11.77 2.73
CA VAL A 56 14.33 12.54 1.58
C VAL A 56 15.49 13.35 1.02
N GLN A 57 15.59 13.41 -0.30
CA GLN A 57 16.60 14.24 -0.97
C GLN A 57 16.04 14.87 -2.23
N SER A 58 16.54 16.07 -2.56
CA SER A 58 16.18 16.79 -3.76
C SER A 58 17.32 17.68 -4.21
N ASP A 59 17.60 17.69 -5.52
CA ASP A 59 18.46 18.69 -6.13
C ASP A 59 17.61 19.89 -6.55
N LEU A 60 17.68 20.98 -5.80
CA LEU A 60 16.92 22.19 -6.04
C LEU A 60 17.40 22.99 -7.26
N THR A 61 18.54 22.61 -7.83
CA THR A 61 19.11 23.23 -9.05
C THR A 61 18.73 22.52 -10.33
N ALA A 62 18.16 21.32 -10.21
CA ALA A 62 17.72 20.53 -11.36
C ALA A 62 16.35 20.99 -11.89
N THR A 63 16.14 20.82 -13.18
CA THR A 63 14.84 21.06 -13.83
C THR A 63 14.48 19.85 -14.69
N PRO A 64 13.40 19.12 -14.37
CA PRO A 64 12.52 19.32 -13.21
C PRO A 64 13.20 18.94 -11.88
N THR A 65 12.78 19.59 -10.80
CA THR A 65 13.21 19.26 -9.43
C THR A 65 12.54 17.97 -8.99
N LEU A 66 13.29 16.88 -8.86
CA LEU A 66 12.78 15.61 -8.38
C LEU A 66 13.02 15.45 -6.89
N VAL A 67 11.99 15.07 -6.16
CA VAL A 67 12.07 14.60 -4.77
C VAL A 67 12.21 13.09 -4.77
N ARG A 68 13.23 12.59 -4.08
CA ARG A 68 13.41 11.16 -3.80
C ARG A 68 13.21 10.91 -2.32
N ALA A 69 12.36 9.93 -2.01
CA ALA A 69 12.05 9.55 -0.64
C ALA A 69 12.14 8.04 -0.49
N LYS A 70 12.87 7.58 0.52
CA LYS A 70 12.90 6.17 0.91
C LYS A 70 12.63 6.05 2.41
N GLY A 71 11.96 4.97 2.81
CA GLY A 71 11.67 4.80 4.22
C GLY A 71 10.78 3.60 4.51
N THR A 72 10.40 3.54 5.79
CA THR A 72 9.49 2.53 6.33
C THR A 72 8.49 3.19 7.27
N VAL A 73 7.28 2.63 7.29
CA VAL A 73 6.27 2.87 8.31
C VAL A 73 5.93 1.53 8.95
N GLU A 74 5.98 1.44 10.27
CA GLU A 74 5.72 0.20 11.00
C GLU A 74 4.66 0.39 12.07
N GLY A 75 3.72 -0.57 12.12
CA GLY A 75 2.72 -0.65 13.17
C GLY A 75 1.56 0.32 13.04
N TRP A 76 1.34 0.93 11.87
CA TRP A 76 0.22 1.84 11.65
C TRP A 76 -1.10 1.08 11.75
N PRO A 77 -2.05 1.50 12.62
CA PRO A 77 -3.34 0.83 12.72
C PRO A 77 -4.10 0.93 11.39
N LEU A 78 -4.57 -0.22 10.90
CA LEU A 78 -5.35 -0.28 9.67
C LEU A 78 -6.62 0.56 9.76
N SER A 79 -7.26 0.60 10.95
CA SER A 79 -8.46 1.39 11.20
C SER A 79 -8.26 2.89 10.91
N THR A 80 -7.10 3.45 11.26
CA THR A 80 -6.79 4.86 10.99
C THR A 80 -6.77 5.15 9.49
N PHE A 81 -6.18 4.24 8.69
CA PHE A 81 -6.12 4.38 7.24
C PHE A 81 -7.49 4.22 6.58
N LEU A 82 -8.29 3.27 7.03
CA LEU A 82 -9.60 2.97 6.45
C LEU A 82 -10.66 4.00 6.81
N ASN A 83 -10.60 4.58 8.01
CA ASN A 83 -11.50 5.66 8.40
C ASN A 83 -11.31 6.90 7.50
N ALA A 84 -10.07 7.20 7.12
CA ALA A 84 -9.78 8.27 6.18
C ALA A 84 -10.29 7.99 4.74
N SER A 85 -10.50 6.70 4.40
CA SER A 85 -10.89 6.25 3.05
C SER A 85 -12.36 5.85 2.93
N ASN A 86 -13.18 6.02 3.99
CA ASN A 86 -14.58 5.55 4.07
C ASN A 86 -14.78 4.04 3.77
N VAL A 87 -13.74 3.24 3.94
CA VAL A 87 -13.74 1.81 3.65
C VAL A 87 -13.88 1.02 4.97
N GLY A 88 -15.10 0.64 5.31
CA GLY A 88 -15.47 0.13 6.64
C GLY A 88 -15.40 -1.40 6.85
N PHE A 89 -14.72 -2.16 5.99
CA PHE A 89 -14.77 -3.63 6.06
C PHE A 89 -13.60 -4.30 6.80
N ALA A 90 -12.55 -3.56 7.19
CA ALA A 90 -11.47 -4.12 8.00
C ALA A 90 -11.33 -3.34 9.32
N THR A 91 -11.36 -4.04 10.44
CA THR A 91 -11.48 -3.39 11.76
C THR A 91 -10.20 -3.42 12.57
N GLN A 92 -9.27 -4.31 12.25
CA GLN A 92 -8.05 -4.53 13.02
C GLN A 92 -6.89 -4.85 12.08
N GLY A 93 -5.68 -4.68 12.58
CA GLY A 93 -4.43 -5.02 11.87
C GLY A 93 -3.41 -3.89 11.92
N ARG A 94 -2.15 -4.25 11.68
CA ARG A 94 -1.04 -3.31 11.65
C ARG A 94 -0.37 -3.30 10.29
N LEU A 95 -0.32 -2.12 9.71
CA LEU A 95 0.34 -1.88 8.44
C LEU A 95 1.85 -1.75 8.63
N LYS A 96 2.56 -2.33 7.67
CA LYS A 96 3.98 -2.09 7.43
C LYS A 96 4.14 -1.64 5.98
N LEU A 97 4.75 -0.48 5.80
CA LEU A 97 5.07 0.07 4.49
C LEU A 97 6.60 0.14 4.35
N ALA A 98 7.10 -0.12 3.15
CA ALA A 98 8.47 0.20 2.75
C ALA A 98 8.41 0.84 1.36
N PHE A 99 9.10 1.96 1.19
CA PHE A 99 9.06 2.71 -0.06
C PHE A 99 10.44 3.24 -0.45
N ASP A 100 10.67 3.29 -1.75
CA ASP A 100 11.78 4.00 -2.38
C ASP A 100 11.23 4.60 -3.68
N MET A 101 10.94 5.90 -3.63
CA MET A 101 10.12 6.59 -4.62
C MET A 101 10.80 7.87 -5.09
N SER A 102 10.55 8.25 -6.34
CA SER A 102 10.91 9.56 -6.88
C SER A 102 9.72 10.20 -7.59
N VAL A 103 9.60 11.52 -7.50
CA VAL A 103 8.45 12.26 -8.00
C VAL A 103 8.82 13.72 -8.28
N ASP A 104 8.15 14.33 -9.27
CA ASP A 104 8.14 15.79 -9.48
C ASP A 104 6.95 16.38 -8.70
N PRO A 105 7.20 17.19 -7.65
CA PRO A 105 6.14 17.77 -6.82
C PRO A 105 5.57 19.09 -7.39
N SER A 106 5.92 19.50 -8.60
CA SER A 106 5.57 20.81 -9.15
C SER A 106 4.06 21.02 -9.34
N SER A 107 3.29 19.95 -9.50
CA SER A 107 1.83 19.94 -9.55
C SER A 107 1.28 18.54 -9.29
N ASP A 108 -0.02 18.42 -8.93
CA ASP A 108 -0.69 17.13 -8.75
C ASP A 108 -0.58 16.25 -10.00
N ALA A 109 -0.71 16.85 -11.19
CA ALA A 109 -0.58 16.14 -12.45
C ALA A 109 0.86 15.66 -12.71
N ALA A 110 1.87 16.45 -12.39
CA ALA A 110 3.27 16.10 -12.49
C ALA A 110 3.58 14.97 -11.49
N LEU A 111 3.15 15.11 -10.24
CA LEU A 111 3.28 14.11 -9.19
C LEU A 111 2.76 12.75 -9.64
N LEU A 112 1.53 12.69 -10.15
CA LEU A 112 0.92 11.44 -10.60
C LEU A 112 1.63 10.83 -11.82
N ARG A 113 2.16 11.64 -12.75
CA ARG A 113 2.79 11.18 -13.99
C ARG A 113 4.26 10.82 -13.85
N THR A 114 4.94 11.37 -12.85
CA THR A 114 6.38 11.17 -12.66
C THR A 114 6.72 10.23 -11.52
N LEU A 115 5.70 9.68 -10.83
CA LEU A 115 5.90 8.76 -9.73
C LEU A 115 6.58 7.47 -10.22
N ASN A 116 7.81 7.24 -9.74
CA ASN A 116 8.62 6.07 -10.04
C ASN A 116 9.16 5.46 -8.75
N GLY A 117 9.41 4.15 -8.76
CA GLY A 117 10.03 3.47 -7.62
C GLY A 117 9.25 2.25 -7.15
N THR A 118 9.39 1.92 -5.87
CA THR A 118 8.79 0.73 -5.27
C THR A 118 8.04 1.07 -3.99
N LEU A 119 6.90 0.41 -3.79
CA LEU A 119 6.12 0.44 -2.56
C LEU A 119 5.79 -1.00 -2.16
N SER A 120 6.14 -1.39 -0.97
CA SER A 120 5.70 -2.66 -0.38
C SER A 120 4.71 -2.38 0.74
N VAL A 121 3.52 -2.93 0.63
CA VAL A 121 2.47 -2.86 1.65
C VAL A 121 2.34 -4.23 2.29
N GLY A 122 2.53 -4.30 3.60
CA GLY A 122 2.29 -5.49 4.41
C GLY A 122 1.23 -5.22 5.47
N LEU A 123 0.41 -6.22 5.77
CA LEU A 123 -0.51 -6.21 6.89
C LEU A 123 -0.40 -7.53 7.64
N THR A 124 -0.42 -7.46 8.95
CA THR A 124 -0.44 -8.63 9.82
C THR A 124 -1.51 -8.48 10.90
N GLY A 125 -2.19 -9.60 11.20
CA GLY A 125 -3.15 -9.67 12.31
C GLY A 125 -4.33 -8.74 12.10
N GLY A 126 -5.18 -9.01 11.12
CA GLY A 126 -6.37 -8.22 10.85
C GLY A 126 -7.66 -9.00 11.01
N ARG A 127 -8.79 -8.32 10.86
CA ARG A 127 -10.13 -8.92 10.81
C ARG A 127 -10.95 -8.25 9.72
N LEU A 128 -11.54 -9.02 8.84
CA LEU A 128 -12.45 -8.56 7.79
C LEU A 128 -13.89 -8.80 8.24
N ALA A 129 -14.72 -7.76 8.17
CA ALA A 129 -16.17 -7.90 8.36
C ALA A 129 -16.79 -8.40 7.05
N THR A 130 -17.14 -9.67 6.98
CA THR A 130 -17.63 -10.33 5.76
C THR A 130 -18.99 -9.82 5.32
N GLY A 131 -19.90 -9.51 6.24
CA GLY A 131 -21.21 -8.96 5.93
C GLY A 131 -21.21 -7.56 5.30
N LYS A 132 -20.11 -6.80 5.46
CA LYS A 132 -19.96 -5.48 4.82
C LYS A 132 -19.33 -5.54 3.41
N LEU A 133 -18.70 -6.67 3.06
CA LEU A 133 -18.16 -6.90 1.71
C LEU A 133 -19.28 -6.99 0.66
N ASP A 134 -20.46 -7.48 1.07
CA ASP A 134 -21.66 -7.58 0.22
C ASP A 134 -22.24 -6.20 -0.13
N LEU A 135 -22.21 -5.26 0.82
CA LEU A 135 -22.71 -3.89 0.65
C LEU A 135 -21.81 -3.02 -0.26
N ALA A 136 -20.54 -3.39 -0.42
CA ALA A 136 -19.59 -2.67 -1.26
C ALA A 136 -19.62 -3.11 -2.73
N GLY A 137 -20.61 -3.90 -3.16
CA GLY A 137 -20.68 -4.47 -4.52
C GLY A 137 -19.66 -5.58 -4.78
N LEU A 138 -19.04 -6.09 -3.72
CA LEU A 138 -18.09 -7.21 -3.75
C LEU A 138 -18.78 -8.56 -3.53
N GLY A 139 -20.10 -8.66 -3.74
CA GLY A 139 -20.93 -9.85 -3.53
C GLY A 139 -20.44 -11.12 -4.23
N ILE A 140 -19.67 -10.94 -5.32
CA ILE A 140 -18.98 -12.06 -5.98
C ILE A 140 -17.90 -12.66 -5.08
N ILE A 141 -17.22 -11.84 -4.25
CA ILE A 141 -16.23 -12.31 -3.29
C ILE A 141 -16.90 -13.11 -2.19
N ALA A 142 -18.09 -12.70 -1.73
CA ALA A 142 -18.87 -13.44 -0.74
C ALA A 142 -19.22 -14.86 -1.22
N GLY A 143 -19.61 -15.03 -2.48
CA GLY A 143 -19.88 -16.33 -3.09
C GLY A 143 -18.65 -17.24 -3.23
N LEU A 144 -17.45 -16.67 -3.31
CA LEU A 144 -16.18 -17.42 -3.38
C LEU A 144 -15.73 -17.97 -2.01
N PHE A 145 -16.31 -17.45 -0.92
CA PHE A 145 -15.96 -17.80 0.46
C PHE A 145 -17.10 -18.60 1.14
N ASN A 146 -17.71 -19.54 0.46
CA ASN A 146 -18.97 -20.20 0.83
C ASN A 146 -19.12 -20.64 2.30
N GLU A 147 -18.07 -21.02 3.00
CA GLU A 147 -18.13 -21.37 4.43
C GLU A 147 -17.70 -20.22 5.36
N ALA A 148 -16.77 -19.38 4.91
CA ALA A 148 -16.33 -18.22 5.71
C ALA A 148 -17.38 -17.09 5.77
N VAL A 149 -18.31 -17.03 4.81
CA VAL A 149 -19.38 -16.03 4.72
C VAL A 149 -20.49 -16.26 5.79
N ARG A 150 -20.56 -17.44 6.38
CA ARG A 150 -21.51 -17.71 7.47
C ARG A 150 -21.10 -17.08 8.80
N SER A 151 -19.86 -16.60 8.92
CA SER A 151 -19.42 -15.84 10.10
C SER A 151 -19.40 -14.35 9.78
N ASP A 152 -19.82 -13.51 10.71
CA ASP A 152 -19.83 -12.03 10.58
C ASP A 152 -18.43 -11.43 10.33
N SER A 153 -17.38 -12.21 10.52
CA SER A 153 -16.00 -11.78 10.29
C SER A 153 -15.05 -12.94 10.08
N THR A 154 -14.01 -12.76 9.27
CA THR A 154 -12.89 -13.70 9.10
C THR A 154 -11.57 -13.06 9.52
N ALA A 155 -10.67 -13.88 10.08
CA ALA A 155 -9.32 -13.37 10.41
C ALA A 155 -8.51 -13.16 9.12
N LEU A 156 -7.90 -11.98 9.03
CA LEU A 156 -6.97 -11.62 7.96
C LEU A 156 -5.55 -11.90 8.46
N ARG A 157 -4.98 -13.04 8.05
CA ARG A 157 -3.66 -13.48 8.53
C ARG A 157 -2.55 -12.58 8.01
N CYS A 158 -2.61 -12.25 6.73
CA CYS A 158 -1.57 -11.50 6.07
C CYS A 158 -2.08 -10.85 4.78
N VAL A 159 -1.57 -9.65 4.50
CA VAL A 159 -1.57 -9.05 3.17
C VAL A 159 -0.14 -8.72 2.80
N SER A 160 0.22 -8.98 1.55
CA SER A 160 1.49 -8.57 0.94
C SER A 160 1.22 -8.01 -0.44
N ALA A 161 1.50 -6.73 -0.65
CA ALA A 161 1.30 -6.04 -1.93
C ALA A 161 2.58 -5.28 -2.32
N PRO A 162 3.54 -5.96 -2.96
CA PRO A 162 4.69 -5.32 -3.56
C PRO A 162 4.27 -4.67 -4.89
N LEU A 163 4.56 -3.38 -5.03
CA LEU A 163 4.23 -2.56 -6.19
C LEU A 163 5.48 -1.91 -6.76
N SER A 164 5.60 -1.91 -8.07
CA SER A 164 6.62 -1.15 -8.81
C SER A 164 5.94 -0.09 -9.65
N PHE A 165 6.37 1.16 -9.49
CA PHE A 165 5.82 2.32 -10.19
C PHE A 165 6.73 2.75 -11.34
N THR A 166 6.13 3.01 -12.48
CA THR A 166 6.77 3.64 -13.63
C THR A 166 5.81 4.67 -14.21
N ALA A 167 6.20 5.93 -14.22
CA ALA A 167 5.38 7.05 -14.72
C ALA A 167 3.95 7.04 -14.14
N GLY A 168 3.82 6.79 -12.83
CA GLY A 168 2.54 6.75 -12.13
C GLY A 168 1.72 5.47 -12.32
N VAL A 169 2.20 4.51 -13.10
CA VAL A 169 1.56 3.21 -13.27
C VAL A 169 2.19 2.20 -12.31
N ALA A 170 1.43 1.78 -11.30
CA ALA A 170 1.82 0.70 -10.41
C ALA A 170 1.56 -0.66 -11.05
N ARG A 171 2.53 -1.57 -10.93
CA ARG A 171 2.41 -2.99 -11.28
C ARG A 171 2.68 -3.84 -10.06
N THR A 172 1.91 -4.91 -9.89
CA THR A 172 2.23 -5.90 -8.86
C THR A 172 3.53 -6.63 -9.22
N ALA A 173 4.47 -6.74 -8.27
CA ALA A 173 5.80 -7.30 -8.55
C ALA A 173 6.27 -8.21 -7.39
N PRO A 174 6.02 -9.52 -7.40
CA PRO A 174 5.43 -10.32 -8.49
C PRO A 174 3.90 -10.44 -8.44
N ALA A 175 3.28 -10.36 -7.24
CA ALA A 175 1.85 -10.52 -7.04
C ALA A 175 1.41 -9.91 -5.70
N VAL A 176 0.13 -9.54 -5.61
CA VAL A 176 -0.55 -9.26 -4.34
C VAL A 176 -1.03 -10.57 -3.75
N VAL A 177 -0.86 -10.73 -2.45
CA VAL A 177 -1.34 -11.89 -1.69
C VAL A 177 -2.21 -11.41 -0.54
N ILE A 178 -3.38 -11.99 -0.40
CA ILE A 178 -4.26 -11.82 0.75
C ILE A 178 -4.53 -13.22 1.31
N GLU A 179 -4.26 -13.42 2.59
CA GLU A 179 -4.48 -14.70 3.25
C GLU A 179 -5.37 -14.52 4.47
N THR A 180 -6.44 -15.31 4.51
CA THR A 180 -7.35 -15.43 5.64
C THR A 180 -7.13 -16.78 6.34
N ASP A 181 -8.00 -17.18 7.25
CA ASP A 181 -7.95 -18.52 7.86
C ASP A 181 -8.28 -19.63 6.86
N HIS A 182 -9.09 -19.33 5.85
CA HIS A 182 -9.66 -20.34 4.94
C HIS A 182 -9.19 -20.20 3.49
N VAL A 183 -8.86 -18.99 3.06
CA VAL A 183 -8.61 -18.69 1.65
C VAL A 183 -7.34 -17.86 1.48
N ARG A 184 -6.58 -18.19 0.46
CA ARG A 184 -5.52 -17.34 -0.09
C ARG A 184 -5.94 -16.81 -1.45
N VAL A 185 -5.91 -15.50 -1.62
CA VAL A 185 -6.11 -14.83 -2.90
C VAL A 185 -4.76 -14.33 -3.41
N VAL A 186 -4.44 -14.67 -4.64
CA VAL A 186 -3.22 -14.19 -5.31
C VAL A 186 -3.65 -13.40 -6.54
N GLY A 187 -3.19 -12.14 -6.63
CA GLY A 187 -3.56 -11.25 -7.71
C GLY A 187 -2.37 -10.59 -8.38
N ARG A 188 -2.55 -10.22 -9.65
CA ARG A 188 -1.60 -9.41 -10.40
C ARG A 188 -2.33 -8.42 -11.29
N GLY A 189 -1.70 -7.30 -11.53
CA GLY A 189 -2.29 -6.29 -12.40
C GLY A 189 -1.62 -4.94 -12.28
N THR A 190 -2.39 -3.93 -12.64
CA THR A 190 -1.92 -2.55 -12.73
C THR A 190 -2.91 -1.60 -12.07
N ILE A 191 -2.38 -0.51 -11.52
CA ILE A 191 -3.11 0.67 -11.08
C ILE A 191 -2.50 1.85 -11.83
N ASP A 192 -3.27 2.50 -12.68
CA ASP A 192 -2.85 3.66 -13.47
C ASP A 192 -3.38 4.93 -12.78
N LEU A 193 -2.52 5.59 -12.02
CA LEU A 193 -2.89 6.79 -11.27
C LEU A 193 -3.22 7.96 -12.22
N PRO A 194 -2.41 8.25 -13.26
CA PRO A 194 -2.74 9.29 -14.24
C PRO A 194 -4.09 9.14 -14.94
N ARG A 195 -4.50 7.88 -15.20
CA ARG A 195 -5.79 7.59 -15.85
C ARG A 195 -6.91 7.27 -14.88
N ASN A 196 -6.60 7.23 -13.57
CA ASN A 196 -7.55 6.86 -12.53
C ASN A 196 -8.20 5.48 -12.78
N THR A 197 -7.42 4.48 -13.20
CA THR A 197 -7.94 3.14 -13.52
C THR A 197 -7.21 2.03 -12.79
N ILE A 198 -7.94 0.94 -12.56
CA ILE A 198 -7.43 -0.30 -11.97
C ILE A 198 -7.76 -1.48 -12.88
N ASN A 199 -6.82 -2.42 -12.99
CA ASN A 199 -7.01 -3.69 -13.67
C ASN A 199 -6.19 -4.76 -12.95
N ILE A 200 -6.84 -5.48 -12.05
CA ILE A 200 -6.23 -6.56 -11.25
C ILE A 200 -7.01 -7.84 -11.50
N TYR A 201 -6.31 -8.87 -11.93
CA TYR A 201 -6.79 -10.23 -12.00
C TYR A 201 -6.38 -10.98 -10.74
N ALA A 202 -7.28 -11.74 -10.13
CA ALA A 202 -7.03 -12.45 -8.89
C ALA A 202 -7.66 -13.86 -8.88
N GLU A 203 -6.99 -14.76 -8.18
CA GLU A 203 -7.37 -16.15 -8.01
C GLU A 203 -7.48 -16.49 -6.52
N PRO A 204 -8.68 -16.80 -6.01
CA PRO A 204 -8.85 -17.36 -4.68
C PRO A 204 -8.59 -18.87 -4.71
N ARG A 205 -8.01 -19.37 -3.61
CA ARG A 205 -7.86 -20.81 -3.36
C ARG A 205 -8.07 -21.12 -1.89
N PRO A 206 -8.86 -22.15 -1.57
CA PRO A 206 -8.96 -22.63 -0.20
C PRO A 206 -7.59 -23.11 0.31
N LEU A 207 -7.31 -22.90 1.59
CA LEU A 207 -6.05 -23.32 2.22
C LEU A 207 -6.04 -24.81 2.60
N ASP A 208 -7.20 -25.36 2.81
CA ASP A 208 -7.52 -26.71 3.26
C ASP A 208 -8.22 -27.57 2.18
N GLY A 209 -8.43 -27.00 1.00
CA GLY A 209 -9.07 -27.67 -0.13
C GLY A 209 -8.12 -28.55 -0.93
N LYS A 210 -8.69 -29.56 -1.61
CA LYS A 210 -7.99 -30.33 -2.65
C LYS A 210 -7.73 -29.42 -3.85
N GLU A 211 -6.74 -29.75 -4.67
CA GLU A 211 -6.37 -28.95 -5.86
C GLU A 211 -7.54 -28.66 -6.81
N ASP A 212 -8.61 -29.45 -6.74
CA ASP A 212 -9.82 -29.34 -7.55
C ASP A 212 -10.84 -28.31 -7.05
N ASP A 213 -10.74 -27.84 -5.78
CA ASP A 213 -11.59 -26.79 -5.21
C ASP A 213 -11.06 -25.39 -5.57
N LEU A 214 -10.86 -25.16 -6.86
CA LEU A 214 -10.42 -23.87 -7.36
C LEU A 214 -11.58 -22.88 -7.35
N GLY A 215 -11.49 -21.86 -6.51
CA GLY A 215 -12.42 -20.73 -6.58
C GLY A 215 -12.37 -20.05 -7.95
N TYR A 216 -13.49 -19.45 -8.36
CA TYR A 216 -13.56 -18.76 -9.65
C TYR A 216 -12.63 -17.54 -9.67
N PRO A 217 -11.76 -17.42 -10.69
CA PRO A 217 -11.00 -16.19 -10.88
C PRO A 217 -11.90 -14.99 -11.07
N PHE A 218 -11.44 -13.84 -10.59
CA PHE A 218 -12.16 -12.58 -10.74
C PHE A 218 -11.22 -11.45 -11.16
N ALA A 219 -11.77 -10.39 -11.69
CA ALA A 219 -11.04 -9.17 -12.00
C ALA A 219 -11.66 -7.97 -11.30
N ILE A 220 -10.79 -7.06 -10.87
CA ILE A 220 -11.15 -5.73 -10.37
C ILE A 220 -10.73 -4.75 -11.46
N THR A 221 -11.69 -4.08 -12.08
CA THR A 221 -11.46 -3.18 -13.22
C THR A 221 -12.22 -1.88 -13.10
N GLY A 222 -11.90 -0.90 -13.95
CA GLY A 222 -12.63 0.37 -14.04
C GLY A 222 -11.93 1.51 -13.32
N ALA A 223 -12.69 2.54 -12.94
CA ALA A 223 -12.16 3.71 -12.25
C ALA A 223 -11.79 3.38 -10.80
N LEU A 224 -10.70 3.95 -10.28
CA LEU A 224 -10.28 3.78 -8.88
C LEU A 224 -11.33 4.27 -7.88
N SER A 225 -12.12 5.28 -8.27
CA SER A 225 -13.20 5.83 -7.44
C SER A 225 -14.45 4.94 -7.39
N SER A 226 -14.61 4.03 -8.38
CA SER A 226 -15.76 3.12 -8.49
C SER A 226 -15.33 1.84 -9.20
N PRO A 227 -14.48 1.01 -8.57
CA PRO A 227 -14.00 -0.23 -9.16
C PRO A 227 -15.13 -1.24 -9.29
N GLN A 228 -15.11 -2.00 -10.39
CA GLN A 228 -16.06 -3.08 -10.65
C GLN A 228 -15.35 -4.42 -10.44
N VAL A 229 -16.06 -5.37 -9.82
CA VAL A 229 -15.60 -6.74 -9.64
C VAL A 229 -16.45 -7.66 -10.51
N GLY A 230 -15.79 -8.51 -11.31
CA GLY A 230 -16.45 -9.45 -12.19
C GLY A 230 -15.74 -10.80 -12.22
N THR A 231 -16.50 -11.88 -12.40
CA THR A 231 -15.92 -13.21 -12.61
C THR A 231 -15.26 -13.30 -13.99
N VAL A 232 -14.15 -14.05 -14.05
CA VAL A 232 -13.41 -14.26 -15.29
C VAL A 232 -13.55 -15.72 -15.71
N ALA A 233 -14.13 -15.96 -16.89
CA ALA A 233 -14.26 -17.31 -17.48
C ALA A 233 -12.90 -17.80 -18.00
N ARG A 234 -11.94 -17.99 -17.10
CA ARG A 234 -10.58 -18.47 -17.40
C ARG A 234 -10.20 -19.55 -16.41
N ARG A 235 -9.48 -20.58 -16.88
CA ARG A 235 -8.88 -21.55 -15.96
C ARG A 235 -7.83 -20.87 -15.07
N PRO A 236 -7.80 -21.19 -13.76
CA PRO A 236 -6.81 -20.69 -12.84
C PRO A 236 -5.38 -20.97 -13.32
N ASP A 237 -4.47 -20.01 -13.09
CA ASP A 237 -3.07 -20.13 -13.47
C ASP A 237 -2.24 -20.63 -12.26
N ALA A 238 -1.83 -21.89 -12.30
CA ALA A 238 -1.00 -22.48 -11.26
C ALA A 238 0.34 -21.74 -11.04
N ARG A 239 0.83 -21.01 -12.07
CA ARG A 239 2.06 -20.20 -11.94
C ARG A 239 1.81 -18.95 -11.09
N LEU A 240 0.66 -18.30 -11.26
CA LEU A 240 0.28 -17.14 -10.45
C LEU A 240 0.25 -17.51 -8.96
N TYR A 241 -0.36 -18.64 -8.64
CA TYR A 241 -0.44 -19.07 -7.25
C TYR A 241 0.92 -19.33 -6.59
N ARG A 242 1.90 -19.87 -7.33
CA ARG A 242 3.27 -20.09 -6.83
C ARG A 242 4.00 -18.76 -6.51
N LEU A 243 3.63 -17.66 -7.15
CA LEU A 243 4.18 -16.34 -6.87
C LEU A 243 3.70 -15.79 -5.51
N GLY A 244 2.65 -16.36 -4.94
CA GLY A 244 2.03 -15.95 -3.68
C GLY A 244 2.79 -16.31 -2.40
N ALA A 245 4.11 -16.51 -2.44
CA ALA A 245 4.93 -16.85 -1.26
C ALA A 245 5.11 -15.70 -0.25
N GLY A 246 4.49 -14.52 -0.47
CA GLY A 246 4.69 -13.31 0.33
C GLY A 246 4.22 -13.38 1.79
N CYS A 247 3.31 -14.31 2.13
CA CYS A 247 2.79 -14.51 3.49
C CYS A 247 3.46 -15.69 4.20
N LYS A 248 4.73 -15.97 3.95
CA LYS A 248 5.45 -17.02 4.68
C LYS A 248 5.47 -16.72 6.17
N ARG A 249 5.02 -17.69 6.98
CA ARG A 249 5.21 -17.69 8.43
C ARG A 249 6.70 -17.51 8.71
N ARG A 250 7.08 -16.40 9.34
CA ARG A 250 8.28 -16.39 10.17
C ARG A 250 7.88 -17.08 11.46
N GLY A 251 8.35 -18.30 11.64
CA GLY A 251 8.31 -19.01 12.91
C GLY A 251 9.13 -18.27 13.96
#